data_c7d9f6d292d6efdd46aaa748d9e42ddc
#
_entry.id   c7d9f6d292d6efdd46aaa748d9e42ddc
#
_cell.length_a   1.000
_cell.length_b   1.000
_cell.length_c   1.000
_cell.angle_alpha   90.00
_cell.angle_beta   90.00
_cell.angle_gamma   90.00
#
_symmetry.space_group_name_H-M   'P 1'
#
loop_
_entity.id
_entity.type
_entity.pdbx_description
1 polymer ?
#
loop_
_entity_poly.entity_id
_entity_poly.type
_entity_poly.pdbx_seq_one_letter_code
_entity_poly.pdbx_strand_id
1 'polypeptide(L)'
;MNRSTHGGAVVFRLTRKGPRYLLVEAAGTRDRWVFPKGHVEKRETAAVTALREVAEEAGVRARPIRRLRRVEQKQEGDWISIAYFLMAYAGRATPLEKRRIRWLSFDEAIEALDLVKSRRVLRSADRLISLGTGEEPTRNRIRRALARFAEWLVLGALALLPRRRSRGGRTKSRVKRAAG
;
A
#
# COMPACT_ATOMS: atom_id res chain seq x y z
N MET A 1 -21.12 -3.33 4.23
CA MET A 1 -19.74 -3.87 4.15
C MET A 1 -18.88 -3.16 5.18
N ASN A 2 -18.36 -3.88 6.17
CA ASN A 2 -17.46 -3.28 7.17
C ASN A 2 -16.18 -2.78 6.50
N ARG A 3 -15.87 -1.49 6.64
CA ARG A 3 -14.63 -0.90 6.13
C ARG A 3 -13.43 -1.46 6.90
N SER A 4 -12.31 -1.71 6.20
CA SER A 4 -11.06 -2.06 6.89
C SER A 4 -10.56 -0.86 7.69
N THR A 5 -10.14 -1.09 8.92
CA THR A 5 -9.57 -0.05 9.80
C THR A 5 -8.09 0.18 9.51
N HIS A 6 -7.42 -0.80 8.84
CA HIS A 6 -6.00 -0.77 8.51
C HIS A 6 -5.74 -1.16 7.06
N GLY A 7 -4.66 -0.61 6.50
CA GLY A 7 -4.02 -1.05 5.26
C GLY A 7 -2.68 -1.72 5.56
N GLY A 8 -2.41 -2.87 4.94
CA GLY A 8 -1.14 -3.56 5.09
C GLY A 8 -0.64 -4.14 3.76
N ALA A 9 0.66 -4.41 3.67
CA ALA A 9 1.28 -4.87 2.43
C ALA A 9 2.16 -6.10 2.62
N VAL A 10 2.06 -7.05 1.69
CA VAL A 10 3.09 -8.05 1.43
C VAL A 10 3.92 -7.54 0.27
N VAL A 11 5.09 -6.97 0.58
CA VAL A 11 6.01 -6.46 -0.43
C VAL A 11 7.02 -7.55 -0.78
N PHE A 12 7.23 -7.79 -2.07
CA PHE A 12 8.24 -8.72 -2.53
C PHE A 12 9.19 -8.09 -3.55
N ARG A 13 10.38 -8.65 -3.65
CA ARG A 13 11.32 -8.44 -4.75
C ARG A 13 11.79 -9.76 -5.31
N LEU A 14 11.95 -9.84 -6.63
CA LEU A 14 12.51 -11.02 -7.28
C LEU A 14 14.04 -10.95 -7.25
N THR A 15 14.66 -12.06 -6.89
CA THR A 15 16.11 -12.27 -6.93
C THR A 15 16.43 -13.52 -7.75
N ARG A 16 17.71 -13.76 -8.05
CA ARG A 16 18.14 -15.01 -8.71
C ARG A 16 17.80 -16.27 -7.91
N LYS A 17 17.63 -16.14 -6.57
CA LYS A 17 17.27 -17.24 -5.64
C LYS A 17 15.76 -17.28 -5.34
N GLY A 18 14.93 -16.63 -6.16
CA GLY A 18 13.49 -16.54 -5.96
C GLY A 18 13.02 -15.27 -5.25
N PRO A 19 11.73 -15.21 -4.91
CA PRO A 19 11.14 -14.06 -4.24
C PRO A 19 11.70 -13.86 -2.83
N ARG A 20 11.85 -12.61 -2.42
CA ARG A 20 12.16 -12.19 -1.06
C ARG A 20 11.05 -11.28 -0.56
N TYR A 21 10.59 -11.52 0.65
CA TYR A 21 9.48 -10.83 1.28
C TYR A 21 9.97 -9.87 2.34
N LEU A 22 9.42 -8.66 2.35
CA LEU A 22 9.73 -7.63 3.32
C LEU A 22 8.93 -7.87 4.60
N LEU A 23 9.64 -7.94 5.72
CA LEU A 23 9.09 -7.82 7.05
C LEU A 23 9.74 -6.64 7.77
N VAL A 24 8.98 -6.03 8.66
CA VAL A 24 9.42 -4.96 9.56
C VAL A 24 9.32 -5.45 11.00
N GLU A 25 10.17 -4.93 11.86
CA GLU A 25 10.07 -5.18 13.29
C GLU A 25 8.83 -4.49 13.87
N ALA A 26 8.05 -5.19 14.67
CA ALA A 26 6.86 -4.62 15.30
C ALA A 26 7.26 -3.49 16.27
N ALA A 27 6.49 -2.42 16.28
CA ALA A 27 6.70 -1.32 17.22
C ALA A 27 6.65 -1.82 18.67
N GLY A 28 7.57 -1.36 19.49
CA GLY A 28 7.62 -1.68 20.92
C GLY A 28 7.97 -3.13 21.28
N THR A 29 8.25 -4.00 20.29
CA THR A 29 8.53 -5.42 20.56
C THR A 29 9.74 -5.88 19.74
N ARG A 30 10.86 -6.14 20.41
CA ARG A 30 12.07 -6.65 19.77
C ARG A 30 11.85 -8.03 19.17
N ASP A 31 12.51 -8.27 18.01
CA ASP A 31 12.54 -9.56 17.29
C ASP A 31 11.19 -10.13 16.86
N ARG A 32 10.11 -9.35 17.00
CA ARG A 32 8.81 -9.68 16.45
C ARG A 32 8.67 -9.08 15.04
N TRP A 33 8.43 -9.94 14.05
CA TRP A 33 8.38 -9.55 12.64
C TRP A 33 6.96 -9.57 12.13
N VAL A 34 6.58 -8.51 11.41
CA VAL A 34 5.24 -8.32 10.87
C VAL A 34 5.30 -7.74 9.46
N PHE A 35 4.20 -7.79 8.73
CA PHE A 35 4.05 -6.99 7.52
C PHE A 35 3.83 -5.53 7.87
N PRO A 36 4.39 -4.57 7.10
CA PRO A 36 4.09 -3.16 7.26
C PRO A 36 2.58 -2.91 7.15
N LYS A 37 2.03 -2.17 8.10
CA LYS A 37 0.60 -1.87 8.20
C LYS A 37 0.34 -0.72 9.16
N GLY A 38 -0.71 0.03 8.91
CA GLY A 38 -1.19 1.05 9.84
C GLY A 38 -2.63 1.45 9.62
N HIS A 39 -3.08 2.41 10.40
CA HIS A 39 -4.44 2.92 10.37
C HIS A 39 -4.78 3.63 9.07
N VAL A 40 -6.02 3.41 8.61
CA VAL A 40 -6.57 4.17 7.47
C VAL A 40 -6.92 5.56 7.96
N GLU A 41 -6.17 6.55 7.51
CA GLU A 41 -6.39 7.95 7.87
C GLU A 41 -7.61 8.54 7.17
N LYS A 42 -8.03 9.73 7.64
CA LYS A 42 -9.14 10.47 7.03
C LYS A 42 -8.82 10.77 5.57
N ARG A 43 -9.73 10.36 4.67
CA ARG A 43 -9.62 10.48 3.20
C ARG A 43 -8.65 9.48 2.54
N GLU A 44 -8.07 8.54 3.27
CA GLU A 44 -7.31 7.45 2.68
C GLU A 44 -8.19 6.24 2.32
N THR A 45 -7.71 5.47 1.36
CA THR A 45 -8.15 4.09 1.16
C THR A 45 -7.14 3.15 1.80
N ALA A 46 -7.53 1.94 2.16
CA ALA A 46 -6.61 0.95 2.72
C ALA A 46 -5.41 0.64 1.80
N ALA A 47 -5.53 0.82 0.48
CA ALA A 47 -4.42 0.65 -0.47
C ALA A 47 -3.42 1.81 -0.39
N VAL A 48 -3.89 3.05 -0.25
CA VAL A 48 -3.05 4.24 -0.05
C VAL A 48 -2.33 4.15 1.29
N THR A 49 -3.06 3.79 2.36
CA THR A 49 -2.46 3.52 3.67
C THR A 49 -1.34 2.49 3.58
N ALA A 50 -1.59 1.34 2.93
CA ALA A 50 -0.58 0.29 2.80
C ALA A 50 0.68 0.77 2.07
N LEU A 51 0.57 1.67 1.08
CA LEU A 51 1.71 2.29 0.40
C LEU A 51 2.46 3.26 1.31
N ARG A 52 1.74 4.09 2.05
CA ARG A 52 2.30 5.05 3.02
C ARG A 52 3.09 4.29 4.09
N GLU A 53 2.49 3.28 4.71
CA GLU A 53 3.12 2.48 5.77
C GLU A 53 4.38 1.74 5.31
N VAL A 54 4.39 1.22 4.07
CA VAL A 54 5.60 0.62 3.48
C VAL A 54 6.73 1.64 3.37
N ALA A 55 6.42 2.88 2.99
CA ALA A 55 7.42 3.94 2.89
C ALA A 55 7.89 4.40 4.28
N GLU A 56 6.98 4.62 5.20
CA GLU A 56 7.25 5.15 6.55
C GLU A 56 7.99 4.14 7.43
N GLU A 57 7.49 2.90 7.52
CA GLU A 57 8.05 1.86 8.37
C GLU A 57 9.33 1.22 7.80
N ALA A 58 9.38 1.03 6.48
CA ALA A 58 10.46 0.25 5.85
C ALA A 58 11.40 1.06 4.96
N GLY A 59 11.12 2.32 4.65
CA GLY A 59 11.90 3.10 3.70
C GLY A 59 11.89 2.51 2.28
N VAL A 60 10.77 1.93 1.88
CA VAL A 60 10.60 1.22 0.61
C VAL A 60 9.47 1.84 -0.21
N ARG A 61 9.74 2.13 -1.48
CA ARG A 61 8.68 2.38 -2.47
C ARG A 61 8.21 1.06 -3.04
N ALA A 62 6.90 0.89 -3.12
CA ALA A 62 6.28 -0.31 -3.66
C ALA A 62 5.22 0.03 -4.71
N ARG A 63 4.95 -0.92 -5.62
CA ARG A 63 3.86 -0.82 -6.59
C ARG A 63 2.81 -1.87 -6.29
N PRO A 64 1.54 -1.49 -6.08
CA PRO A 64 0.46 -2.42 -5.85
C PRO A 64 0.25 -3.32 -7.07
N ILE A 65 0.00 -4.60 -6.82
CA ILE A 65 -0.30 -5.59 -7.86
C ILE A 65 -1.73 -6.10 -7.71
N ARG A 66 -2.10 -6.50 -6.48
CA ARG A 66 -3.40 -7.13 -6.23
C ARG A 66 -3.79 -7.00 -4.76
N ARG A 67 -5.09 -6.85 -4.53
CA ARG A 67 -5.66 -7.01 -3.20
C ARG A 67 -5.61 -8.48 -2.80
N LEU A 68 -5.11 -8.74 -1.60
CA LEU A 68 -5.15 -10.04 -0.93
C LEU A 68 -6.40 -10.12 -0.04
N ARG A 69 -6.40 -11.08 0.86
CA ARG A 69 -7.49 -11.23 1.82
C ARG A 69 -7.47 -10.16 2.91
N ARG A 70 -8.63 -9.87 3.46
CA ARG A 70 -8.79 -9.14 4.69
C ARG A 70 -8.55 -10.07 5.88
N VAL A 71 -7.93 -9.55 6.92
CA VAL A 71 -7.66 -10.24 8.18
C VAL A 71 -8.23 -9.43 9.33
N GLU A 72 -8.96 -10.09 10.20
CA GLU A 72 -9.42 -9.52 11.46
C GLU A 72 -8.62 -10.14 12.59
N GLN A 73 -8.11 -9.31 13.51
CA GLN A 73 -7.32 -9.75 14.65
C GLN A 73 -7.46 -8.77 15.81
N LYS A 74 -7.15 -9.25 17.03
CA LYS A 74 -7.00 -8.36 18.18
C LYS A 74 -5.60 -7.73 18.16
N GLN A 75 -5.54 -6.43 18.45
CA GLN A 75 -4.32 -5.69 18.70
C GLN A 75 -4.60 -4.72 19.85
N GLU A 76 -3.80 -4.81 20.94
CA GLU A 76 -3.93 -3.95 22.12
C GLU A 76 -5.35 -3.92 22.74
N GLY A 77 -6.04 -5.07 22.67
CA GLY A 77 -7.39 -5.21 23.18
C GLY A 77 -8.50 -5.00 22.15
N ASP A 78 -8.25 -4.25 21.10
CA ASP A 78 -9.24 -3.89 20.08
C ASP A 78 -9.27 -4.85 18.89
N TRP A 79 -10.43 -5.01 18.27
CA TRP A 79 -10.59 -5.70 17.01
C TRP A 79 -10.23 -4.78 15.85
N ILE A 80 -9.18 -5.14 15.11
CA ILE A 80 -8.77 -4.46 13.89
C ILE A 80 -9.05 -5.30 12.66
N SER A 81 -9.39 -4.63 11.56
CA SER A 81 -9.63 -5.22 10.25
C SER A 81 -8.60 -4.69 9.26
N ILE A 82 -7.69 -5.55 8.78
CA ILE A 82 -6.57 -5.18 7.91
C ILE A 82 -6.86 -5.67 6.48
N ALA A 83 -6.88 -4.75 5.52
CA ALA A 83 -6.86 -5.12 4.10
C ALA A 83 -5.40 -5.25 3.64
N TYR A 84 -4.98 -6.44 3.27
CA TYR A 84 -3.64 -6.69 2.73
C TYR A 84 -3.59 -6.56 1.21
N PHE A 85 -2.45 -6.08 0.71
CA PHE A 85 -2.16 -5.94 -0.71
C PHE A 85 -0.81 -6.59 -1.05
N LEU A 86 -0.76 -7.30 -2.19
CA LEU A 86 0.48 -7.75 -2.79
C LEU A 86 1.10 -6.58 -3.55
N MET A 87 2.37 -6.29 -3.27
CA MET A 87 3.09 -5.18 -3.88
C MET A 87 4.48 -5.59 -4.34
N ALA A 88 4.93 -5.09 -5.48
CA ALA A 88 6.30 -5.26 -5.94
C ALA A 88 7.19 -4.12 -5.44
N TYR A 89 8.39 -4.45 -4.98
CA TYR A 89 9.43 -3.45 -4.69
C TYR A 89 9.69 -2.55 -5.90
N ALA A 90 9.76 -1.25 -5.68
CA ALA A 90 9.94 -0.23 -6.71
C ALA A 90 11.08 0.76 -6.42
N GLY A 91 11.86 0.52 -5.36
CA GLY A 91 12.98 1.36 -4.99
C GLY A 91 13.00 1.73 -3.50
N ARG A 92 13.94 2.59 -3.13
CA ARG A 92 14.08 3.10 -1.76
C ARG A 92 13.26 4.37 -1.57
N ALA A 93 12.79 4.59 -0.33
CA ALA A 93 12.24 5.83 0.17
C ALA A 93 12.99 6.22 1.45
N THR A 94 12.79 7.43 1.94
CA THR A 94 13.28 7.82 3.27
C THR A 94 12.27 7.33 4.31
N PRO A 95 12.67 6.46 5.25
CA PRO A 95 11.75 6.01 6.28
C PRO A 95 11.49 7.15 7.29
N LEU A 96 10.27 7.25 7.77
CA LEU A 96 9.91 8.15 8.87
C LEU A 96 10.14 7.45 10.22
N GLU A 97 10.05 6.14 10.25
CA GLU A 97 10.27 5.33 11.43
C GLU A 97 11.58 4.53 11.33
N LYS A 98 12.30 4.46 12.45
CA LYS A 98 13.57 3.70 12.53
C LYS A 98 13.30 2.24 12.90
N ARG A 99 12.57 1.51 12.05
CA ARG A 99 12.34 0.08 12.26
C ARG A 99 13.41 -0.76 11.56
N ARG A 100 13.79 -1.87 12.19
CA ARG A 100 14.61 -2.88 11.49
C ARG A 100 13.76 -3.55 10.41
N ILE A 101 14.36 -3.84 9.26
CA ILE A 101 13.72 -4.52 8.14
C ILE A 101 14.48 -5.80 7.77
N ARG A 102 13.77 -6.81 7.28
CA ARG A 102 14.36 -8.04 6.74
C ARG A 102 13.72 -8.38 5.39
N TRP A 103 14.57 -8.84 4.48
CA TRP A 103 14.15 -9.43 3.21
C TRP A 103 14.39 -10.93 3.28
N LEU A 104 13.35 -11.69 3.46
CA LEU A 104 13.38 -13.12 3.78
C LEU A 104 12.88 -13.96 2.60
N SER A 105 13.37 -15.18 2.46
CA SER A 105 12.75 -16.20 1.62
C SER A 105 11.34 -16.54 2.14
N PHE A 106 10.58 -17.34 1.40
CA PHE A 106 9.26 -17.76 1.84
C PHE A 106 9.32 -18.50 3.18
N ASP A 107 10.21 -19.48 3.30
CA ASP A 107 10.31 -20.31 4.51
C ASP A 107 10.77 -19.48 5.71
N GLU A 108 11.84 -18.68 5.55
CA GLU A 108 12.31 -17.76 6.60
C GLU A 108 11.20 -16.80 7.05
N ALA A 109 10.38 -16.29 6.13
CA ALA A 109 9.30 -15.38 6.45
C ALA A 109 8.11 -16.09 7.14
N ILE A 110 7.81 -17.33 6.77
CA ILE A 110 6.82 -18.17 7.46
C ILE A 110 7.24 -18.43 8.91
N GLU A 111 8.52 -18.72 9.15
CA GLU A 111 9.06 -18.94 10.48
C GLU A 111 9.04 -17.65 11.33
N ALA A 112 9.45 -16.53 10.73
CA ALA A 112 9.52 -15.24 11.41
C ALA A 112 8.14 -14.65 11.76
N LEU A 113 7.07 -15.05 11.08
CA LEU A 113 5.72 -14.57 11.33
C LEU A 113 5.03 -15.36 12.45
N ASP A 114 4.74 -14.73 13.59
CA ASP A 114 4.07 -15.39 14.72
C ASP A 114 2.62 -15.76 14.44
N LEU A 115 1.88 -14.86 13.77
CA LEU A 115 0.44 -15.01 13.61
C LEU A 115 0.10 -15.94 12.45
N VAL A 116 -0.69 -16.97 12.74
CA VAL A 116 -1.22 -17.92 11.72
C VAL A 116 -1.94 -17.17 10.59
N LYS A 117 -2.65 -16.09 10.90
CA LYS A 117 -3.34 -15.27 9.90
C LYS A 117 -2.35 -14.58 8.93
N SER A 118 -1.23 -14.07 9.44
CA SER A 118 -0.15 -13.48 8.61
C SER A 118 0.51 -14.53 7.72
N ARG A 119 0.78 -15.72 8.24
CA ARG A 119 1.29 -16.85 7.44
C ARG A 119 0.34 -17.24 6.30
N ARG A 120 -0.98 -17.21 6.54
CA ARG A 120 -1.99 -17.45 5.48
C ARG A 120 -1.99 -16.35 4.41
N VAL A 121 -1.77 -15.08 4.80
CA VAL A 121 -1.61 -13.97 3.85
C VAL A 121 -0.37 -14.18 2.99
N LEU A 122 0.77 -14.56 3.60
CA LEU A 122 2.01 -14.84 2.87
C LEU A 122 1.83 -15.98 1.86
N ARG A 123 1.23 -17.11 2.27
CA ARG A 123 0.95 -18.24 1.36
C ARG A 123 0.08 -17.82 0.16
N SER A 124 -0.90 -16.93 0.39
CA SER A 124 -1.74 -16.41 -0.68
C SER A 124 -0.94 -15.52 -1.64
N ALA A 125 -0.03 -14.71 -1.12
CA ALA A 125 0.85 -13.85 -1.91
C ALA A 125 1.84 -14.68 -2.74
N ASP A 126 2.52 -15.64 -2.12
CA ASP A 126 3.49 -16.50 -2.77
C ASP A 126 2.88 -17.31 -3.90
N ARG A 127 1.70 -17.91 -3.68
CA ARG A 127 0.96 -18.60 -4.75
C ARG A 127 0.68 -17.72 -5.94
N LEU A 128 0.31 -16.45 -5.73
CA LEU A 128 0.06 -15.50 -6.81
C LEU A 128 1.34 -15.15 -7.58
N ILE A 129 2.47 -15.06 -6.87
CA ILE A 129 3.77 -14.81 -7.48
C ILE A 129 4.20 -16.03 -8.29
N SER A 130 4.10 -17.24 -7.74
CA SER A 130 4.47 -18.51 -8.40
C SER A 130 3.63 -18.76 -9.64
N LEU A 131 2.32 -18.53 -9.61
CA LEU A 131 1.44 -18.62 -10.79
C LEU A 131 1.76 -17.56 -11.83
N GLY A 132 2.39 -16.46 -11.42
CA GLY A 132 2.84 -15.39 -12.30
C GLY A 132 4.24 -15.60 -12.85
N THR A 133 5.07 -16.48 -12.30
CA THR A 133 6.45 -16.76 -12.74
C THR A 133 6.58 -18.06 -13.57
N GLY A 134 5.50 -18.84 -13.73
CA GLY A 134 5.42 -20.00 -14.59
C GLY A 134 5.17 -19.60 -16.05
N GLU A 135 6.20 -19.74 -16.91
CA GLU A 135 6.24 -19.55 -18.36
C GLU A 135 6.00 -18.12 -18.90
N GLU A 136 6.86 -17.70 -19.82
CA GLU A 136 6.79 -16.43 -20.53
C GLU A 136 5.39 -16.19 -21.13
N PRO A 137 4.59 -15.45 -20.48
CA PRO A 137 4.13 -14.08 -20.74
C PRO A 137 3.92 -13.23 -19.48
N THR A 138 4.52 -13.59 -18.37
CA THR A 138 4.25 -12.99 -17.04
C THR A 138 4.73 -11.55 -16.91
N ARG A 139 5.84 -11.22 -17.57
CA ARG A 139 6.34 -9.84 -17.66
C ARG A 139 5.28 -8.89 -18.22
N ASN A 140 4.53 -9.36 -19.21
CA ASN A 140 3.45 -8.59 -19.83
C ASN A 140 2.16 -8.58 -18.99
N ARG A 141 1.83 -9.68 -18.29
CA ARG A 141 0.66 -9.72 -17.38
C ARG A 141 0.87 -8.86 -16.14
N ILE A 142 2.05 -8.91 -15.54
CA ILE A 142 2.42 -8.03 -14.41
C ILE A 142 2.45 -6.56 -14.90
N ARG A 143 3.04 -6.26 -16.06
CA ARG A 143 3.03 -4.91 -16.64
C ARG A 143 1.60 -4.43 -16.94
N ARG A 144 0.72 -5.28 -17.46
CA ARG A 144 -0.70 -4.94 -17.72
C ARG A 144 -1.50 -4.76 -16.43
N ALA A 145 -1.28 -5.61 -15.42
CA ALA A 145 -1.89 -5.43 -14.10
C ALA A 145 -1.41 -4.14 -13.43
N LEU A 146 -0.12 -3.82 -13.53
CA LEU A 146 0.47 -2.57 -13.04
C LEU A 146 -0.05 -1.33 -13.79
N ALA A 147 -0.23 -1.40 -15.10
CA ALA A 147 -0.80 -0.32 -15.90
C ALA A 147 -2.26 -0.02 -15.48
N ARG A 148 -3.10 -1.05 -15.38
CA ARG A 148 -4.51 -0.90 -14.95
C ARG A 148 -4.65 -0.38 -13.52
N PHE A 149 -3.72 -0.71 -12.65
CA PHE A 149 -3.75 -0.20 -11.27
C PHE A 149 -3.22 1.24 -11.17
N ALA A 150 -2.25 1.60 -12.00
CA ALA A 150 -1.77 2.98 -12.11
C ALA A 150 -2.86 3.92 -12.63
N GLU A 151 -3.65 3.50 -13.62
CA GLU A 151 -4.82 4.24 -14.11
C GLU A 151 -5.86 4.43 -13.00
N TRP A 152 -6.12 3.41 -12.19
CA TRP A 152 -7.06 3.49 -11.07
C TRP A 152 -6.57 4.46 -9.96
N LEU A 153 -5.26 4.47 -9.65
CA LEU A 153 -4.67 5.41 -8.69
C LEU A 153 -4.69 6.85 -9.20
N VAL A 154 -4.41 7.06 -10.50
CA VAL A 154 -4.47 8.39 -11.12
C VAL A 154 -5.90 8.93 -11.12
N LEU A 155 -6.89 8.10 -11.45
CA LEU A 155 -8.31 8.48 -11.41
C LEU A 155 -8.79 8.74 -9.96
N GLY A 156 -8.31 7.97 -8.97
CA GLY A 156 -8.59 8.18 -7.56
C GLY A 156 -7.94 9.47 -7.00
N ALA A 157 -6.71 9.78 -7.42
CA ALA A 157 -6.01 10.99 -7.02
C ALA A 157 -6.61 12.25 -7.68
N LEU A 158 -7.03 12.17 -8.95
CA LEU A 158 -7.72 13.28 -9.64
C LEU A 158 -9.09 13.60 -9.02
N ALA A 159 -9.79 12.61 -8.47
CA ALA A 159 -11.05 12.82 -7.76
C ALA A 159 -10.88 13.54 -6.41
N LEU A 160 -9.66 13.61 -5.88
CA LEU A 160 -9.31 14.25 -4.61
C LEU A 160 -8.76 15.67 -4.77
N LEU A 161 -8.48 16.13 -6.00
CA LEU A 161 -8.06 17.53 -6.23
C LEU A 161 -9.24 18.47 -5.99
N PRO A 162 -9.08 19.53 -5.17
CA PRO A 162 -10.12 20.52 -4.97
C PRO A 162 -10.41 21.22 -6.29
N ARG A 163 -11.65 21.15 -6.75
CA ARG A 163 -12.12 21.92 -7.91
C ARG A 163 -11.77 23.39 -7.67
N ARG A 164 -10.85 23.94 -8.44
CA ARG A 164 -10.56 25.38 -8.48
C ARG A 164 -11.88 26.10 -8.77
N ARG A 165 -12.45 26.74 -7.77
CA ARG A 165 -13.55 27.67 -7.97
C ARG A 165 -13.04 28.79 -8.87
N SER A 166 -13.58 28.89 -10.08
CA SER A 166 -13.40 30.05 -10.94
C SER A 166 -13.95 31.25 -10.19
N ARG A 167 -13.06 32.16 -9.79
CA ARG A 167 -13.46 33.52 -9.35
C ARG A 167 -14.08 34.19 -10.55
N GLY A 168 -15.41 34.25 -10.58
CA GLY A 168 -16.13 35.11 -11.49
C GLY A 168 -15.73 36.53 -11.26
N GLY A 169 -15.04 37.12 -12.23
CA GLY A 169 -14.70 38.51 -12.26
C GLY A 169 -15.98 39.35 -12.37
N ARG A 170 -16.37 40.00 -11.30
CA ARG A 170 -17.43 41.01 -11.29
C ARG A 170 -16.82 42.31 -11.77
N THR A 171 -16.92 42.60 -13.07
CA THR A 171 -16.64 43.95 -13.63
C THR A 171 -17.73 44.89 -13.18
N LYS A 172 -17.39 45.79 -12.28
CA LYS A 172 -18.22 46.98 -11.96
C LYS A 172 -18.09 47.96 -13.08
N SER A 173 -19.06 48.09 -13.93
CA SER A 173 -19.22 49.21 -14.85
C SER A 173 -19.57 50.49 -14.06
N ARG A 174 -18.64 51.42 -14.07
CA ARG A 174 -18.80 52.76 -13.48
C ARG A 174 -19.44 53.69 -14.53
N VAL A 175 -20.74 53.86 -14.47
CA VAL A 175 -21.43 54.91 -15.24
C VAL A 175 -21.07 56.26 -14.69
N LYS A 176 -20.34 57.09 -15.46
CA LYS A 176 -20.21 58.52 -15.21
C LYS A 176 -21.47 59.22 -15.72
N ARG A 177 -22.24 59.82 -14.81
CA ARG A 177 -23.21 60.87 -15.17
C ARG A 177 -22.46 62.18 -15.19
N ALA A 178 -22.43 62.84 -16.34
CA ALA A 178 -22.16 64.27 -16.45
C ALA A 178 -23.47 65.00 -16.20
N ALA A 179 -23.43 65.98 -15.33
CA ALA A 179 -24.49 66.96 -15.17
C ALA A 179 -24.01 68.33 -15.76
N GLY A 180 -24.83 68.89 -16.59
CA GLY A 180 -24.77 70.26 -16.92
C GLY A 180 -25.29 71.13 -15.81
#